data_2e3085ce4b875c6a1bacf0fbf32450f1
#
_entry.id   2e3085ce4b875c6a1bacf0fbf32450f1
#
_cell.length_a   1.000
_cell.length_b   1.000
_cell.length_c   1.000
_cell.angle_alpha   90.00
_cell.angle_beta   90.00
_cell.angle_gamma   90.00
#
_symmetry.space_group_name_H-M   'P 1'
#
loop_
_entity.id
_entity.type
_entity.pdbx_description
1 polymer ?
#
loop_
_entity_poly.entity_id
_entity_poly.type
_entity_poly.pdbx_seq_one_letter_code
_entity_poly.pdbx_strand_id
1 'polypeptide(L)'
;MITADQLKDVMDRADALHHYLNIDQKKVEFEEEQLRTQAPDFWEDPKYAQEQMKKVKSIQKWLDGYKTVRLYADELKLAFDFYKDEMVTEEEVDADYGKAIKAIEDLELKNMLRQKEDPMDCVLKINSGAGGTESQDWAQMLMRMYMRWAEAHGYKVTITDMQAVSYTHLRAHETSAHLV
;
A
#
# COMPACT_ATOMS: atom_id res chain seq x y z
N MET A 1 -3.33 20.52 -16.43
CA MET A 1 -1.95 21.08 -16.25
C MET A 1 -1.62 21.24 -14.78
N ILE A 2 -0.51 20.68 -14.32
CA ILE A 2 -0.04 20.83 -12.95
C ILE A 2 0.57 22.23 -12.72
N THR A 3 0.48 22.69 -11.49
CA THR A 3 1.09 23.96 -11.05
C THR A 3 2.49 23.74 -10.48
N ALA A 4 3.30 24.79 -10.43
CA ALA A 4 4.61 24.74 -9.78
C ALA A 4 4.51 24.36 -8.29
N ASP A 5 3.41 24.73 -7.62
CA ASP A 5 3.16 24.38 -6.22
C ASP A 5 2.88 22.88 -6.06
N GLN A 6 2.17 22.26 -7.01
CA GLN A 6 1.94 20.81 -7.01
C GLN A 6 3.23 20.03 -7.26
N LEU A 7 4.08 20.50 -8.18
CA LEU A 7 5.40 19.89 -8.37
C LEU A 7 6.25 20.00 -7.10
N LYS A 8 6.23 21.16 -6.45
CA LYS A 8 6.95 21.34 -5.19
C LYS A 8 6.43 20.42 -4.10
N ASP A 9 5.11 20.26 -3.97
CA ASP A 9 4.50 19.34 -3.00
C ASP A 9 4.98 17.90 -3.21
N VAL A 10 5.03 17.43 -4.46
CA VAL A 10 5.55 16.08 -4.79
C VAL A 10 7.01 15.93 -4.35
N MET A 11 7.85 16.92 -4.61
CA MET A 11 9.27 16.89 -4.21
C MET A 11 9.43 16.91 -2.69
N ASP A 12 8.70 17.79 -2.00
CA ASP A 12 8.74 17.92 -0.54
C ASP A 12 8.26 16.63 0.14
N ARG A 13 7.21 15.97 -0.38
CA ARG A 13 6.72 14.67 0.11
C ARG A 13 7.71 13.54 -0.14
N ALA A 14 8.37 13.51 -1.29
CA ALA A 14 9.41 12.53 -1.58
C ALA A 14 10.62 12.69 -0.64
N ASP A 15 11.02 13.92 -0.35
CA ASP A 15 12.10 14.22 0.60
C ASP A 15 11.68 13.91 2.05
N ALA A 16 10.45 14.19 2.43
CA ALA A 16 9.91 13.79 3.73
C ALA A 16 9.92 12.26 3.93
N LEU A 17 9.54 11.48 2.90
CA LEU A 17 9.60 10.02 2.93
C LEU A 17 11.04 9.51 3.11
N HIS A 18 12.04 10.16 2.53
CA HIS A 18 13.45 9.82 2.76
C HIS A 18 13.81 9.83 4.25
N HIS A 19 13.39 10.91 4.94
CA HIS A 19 13.64 11.07 6.38
C HIS A 19 12.81 10.12 7.22
N TYR A 20 11.49 10.01 6.98
CA TYR A 20 10.61 9.13 7.75
C TYR A 20 10.96 7.64 7.64
N LEU A 21 11.43 7.21 6.48
CA LEU A 21 11.85 5.84 6.25
C LEU A 21 13.30 5.57 6.69
N ASN A 22 14.07 6.60 7.05
CA ASN A 22 15.49 6.49 7.36
C ASN A 22 16.26 5.75 6.26
N ILE A 23 16.11 6.21 5.00
CA ILE A 23 16.61 5.50 3.82
C ILE A 23 18.12 5.26 3.88
N ASP A 24 18.89 6.25 4.36
CA ASP A 24 20.35 6.11 4.44
C ASP A 24 20.76 5.01 5.45
N GLN A 25 20.09 4.96 6.60
CA GLN A 25 20.34 3.90 7.57
C GLN A 25 19.95 2.53 7.03
N LYS A 26 18.83 2.45 6.30
CA LYS A 26 18.40 1.19 5.65
C LYS A 26 19.35 0.73 4.56
N LYS A 27 20.02 1.62 3.83
CA LYS A 27 21.05 1.26 2.86
C LYS A 27 22.23 0.59 3.56
N VAL A 28 22.72 1.18 4.64
CA VAL A 28 23.83 0.60 5.43
C VAL A 28 23.40 -0.76 6.01
N GLU A 29 22.22 -0.83 6.61
CA GLU A 29 21.69 -2.09 7.16
C GLU A 29 21.55 -3.17 6.07
N PHE A 30 21.08 -2.79 4.88
CA PHE A 30 20.97 -3.70 3.75
C PHE A 30 22.33 -4.26 3.32
N GLU A 31 23.34 -3.40 3.19
CA GLU A 31 24.71 -3.81 2.83
C GLU A 31 25.31 -4.75 3.88
N GLU A 32 25.16 -4.44 5.16
CA GLU A 32 25.64 -5.28 6.26
C GLU A 32 24.97 -6.66 6.25
N GLU A 33 23.62 -6.69 6.14
CA GLU A 33 22.88 -7.95 6.13
C GLU A 33 23.15 -8.76 4.84
N GLN A 34 23.36 -8.08 3.72
CA GLN A 34 23.73 -8.73 2.47
C GLN A 34 25.14 -9.37 2.56
N LEU A 35 26.10 -8.68 3.19
CA LEU A 35 27.43 -9.26 3.43
C LEU A 35 27.35 -10.52 4.31
N ARG A 36 26.49 -10.54 5.32
CA ARG A 36 26.27 -11.73 6.16
C ARG A 36 25.75 -12.93 5.37
N THR A 37 24.95 -12.70 4.33
CA THR A 37 24.44 -13.80 3.48
C THR A 37 25.52 -14.41 2.57
N GLN A 38 26.66 -13.75 2.43
CA GLN A 38 27.79 -14.23 1.61
C GLN A 38 28.82 -15.04 2.43
N ALA A 39 28.62 -15.16 3.74
CA ALA A 39 29.51 -15.95 4.59
C ALA A 39 29.47 -17.45 4.19
N PRO A 40 30.61 -18.15 4.20
CA PRO A 40 30.68 -19.56 3.77
C PRO A 40 29.79 -20.51 4.58
N ASP A 41 29.58 -20.20 5.85
CA ASP A 41 28.77 -20.95 6.83
C ASP A 41 27.29 -20.55 6.85
N PHE A 42 26.89 -19.57 6.04
CA PHE A 42 25.53 -19.03 6.01
C PHE A 42 24.45 -20.10 5.80
N TRP A 43 24.73 -21.11 5.01
CA TRP A 43 23.78 -22.16 4.65
C TRP A 43 23.81 -23.38 5.57
N GLU A 44 24.66 -23.41 6.60
CA GLU A 44 24.73 -24.53 7.55
C GLU A 44 23.47 -24.61 8.43
N ASP A 45 22.85 -23.47 8.77
CA ASP A 45 21.54 -23.41 9.45
C ASP A 45 20.45 -22.87 8.53
N PRO A 46 19.58 -23.76 7.98
CA PRO A 46 18.52 -23.35 7.07
C PRO A 46 17.49 -22.41 7.68
N LYS A 47 17.24 -22.49 9.00
CA LYS A 47 16.27 -21.62 9.68
C LYS A 47 16.83 -20.21 9.79
N TYR A 48 18.06 -20.09 10.24
CA TYR A 48 18.76 -18.81 10.31
C TYR A 48 18.88 -18.16 8.92
N ALA A 49 19.27 -18.91 7.91
CA ALA A 49 19.37 -18.43 6.54
C ALA A 49 18.00 -17.90 6.03
N GLN A 50 16.92 -18.62 6.31
CA GLN A 50 15.57 -18.19 5.91
C GLN A 50 15.14 -16.90 6.60
N GLU A 51 15.40 -16.75 7.90
CA GLU A 51 15.08 -15.53 8.65
C GLU A 51 15.88 -14.33 8.15
N GLN A 52 17.18 -14.51 7.93
CA GLN A 52 18.04 -13.47 7.38
C GLN A 52 17.63 -13.04 5.98
N MET A 53 17.32 -13.98 5.09
CA MET A 53 16.82 -13.67 3.76
C MET A 53 15.50 -12.92 3.78
N LYS A 54 14.60 -13.24 4.72
CA LYS A 54 13.37 -12.46 4.92
C LYS A 54 13.67 -11.03 5.35
N LYS A 55 14.63 -10.83 6.27
CA LYS A 55 15.07 -9.51 6.73
C LYS A 55 15.61 -8.68 5.58
N VAL A 56 16.59 -9.23 4.84
CA VAL A 56 17.18 -8.58 3.66
C VAL A 56 16.09 -8.18 2.65
N LYS A 57 15.19 -9.11 2.33
CA LYS A 57 14.10 -8.87 1.38
C LYS A 57 13.11 -7.80 1.87
N SER A 58 12.88 -7.73 3.18
CA SER A 58 12.04 -6.69 3.78
C SER A 58 12.67 -5.30 3.64
N ILE A 59 13.97 -5.17 3.95
CA ILE A 59 14.69 -3.89 3.80
C ILE A 59 14.73 -3.48 2.32
N GLN A 60 15.03 -4.42 1.43
CA GLN A 60 15.07 -4.17 -0.01
C GLN A 60 13.75 -3.63 -0.55
N LYS A 61 12.59 -4.17 -0.12
CA LYS A 61 11.28 -3.66 -0.53
C LYS A 61 11.09 -2.17 -0.20
N TRP A 62 11.60 -1.71 0.94
CA TRP A 62 11.52 -0.29 1.31
C TRP A 62 12.44 0.57 0.44
N LEU A 63 13.65 0.10 0.20
CA LEU A 63 14.61 0.81 -0.66
C LEU A 63 14.10 0.90 -2.11
N ASP A 64 13.57 -0.20 -2.65
CA ASP A 64 13.00 -0.24 -4.01
C ASP A 64 11.75 0.65 -4.12
N GLY A 65 10.88 0.62 -3.09
CA GLY A 65 9.72 1.50 -3.04
C GLY A 65 10.11 2.98 -3.07
N TYR A 66 11.07 3.37 -2.24
CA TYR A 66 11.57 4.75 -2.23
C TYR A 66 12.29 5.13 -3.54
N LYS A 67 13.09 4.20 -4.10
CA LYS A 67 13.73 4.41 -5.39
C LYS A 67 12.72 4.70 -6.51
N THR A 68 11.59 4.00 -6.51
CA THR A 68 10.49 4.22 -7.47
C THR A 68 9.86 5.60 -7.28
N VAL A 69 9.60 6.00 -6.03
CA VAL A 69 9.07 7.34 -5.71
C VAL A 69 10.02 8.43 -6.22
N ARG A 70 11.32 8.27 -5.94
CA ARG A 70 12.32 9.26 -6.35
C ARG A 70 12.44 9.35 -7.87
N LEU A 71 12.44 8.19 -8.55
CA LEU A 71 12.48 8.14 -10.01
C LEU A 71 11.31 8.92 -10.62
N TYR A 72 10.08 8.66 -10.19
CA TYR A 72 8.91 9.35 -10.74
C TYR A 72 8.86 10.83 -10.38
N ALA A 73 9.34 11.22 -9.19
CA ALA A 73 9.46 12.63 -8.84
C ALA A 73 10.48 13.37 -9.71
N ASP A 74 11.62 12.76 -9.98
CA ASP A 74 12.66 13.32 -10.84
C ASP A 74 12.23 13.36 -12.32
N GLU A 75 11.53 12.32 -12.81
CA GLU A 75 10.92 12.28 -14.15
C GLU A 75 9.87 13.39 -14.32
N LEU A 76 8.99 13.57 -13.32
CA LEU A 76 8.00 14.63 -13.33
C LEU A 76 8.65 16.02 -13.38
N LYS A 77 9.72 16.24 -12.61
CA LYS A 77 10.46 17.49 -12.62
C LYS A 77 11.06 17.78 -14.00
N LEU A 78 11.67 16.77 -14.62
CA LEU A 78 12.19 16.86 -15.98
C LEU A 78 11.10 17.17 -17.00
N ALA A 79 9.98 16.44 -16.94
CA ALA A 79 8.85 16.65 -17.83
C ALA A 79 8.27 18.06 -17.69
N PHE A 80 8.20 18.58 -16.46
CA PHE A 80 7.72 19.95 -16.21
C PHE A 80 8.68 21.01 -16.75
N ASP A 81 10.01 20.80 -16.68
CA ASP A 81 10.98 21.70 -17.26
C ASP A 81 10.95 21.66 -18.80
N PHE A 82 10.84 20.47 -19.40
CA PHE A 82 10.67 20.32 -20.85
C PHE A 82 9.34 20.87 -21.38
N TYR A 83 8.29 20.87 -20.57
CA TYR A 83 7.04 21.52 -20.92
C TYR A 83 7.20 23.03 -21.08
N LYS A 84 8.01 23.68 -20.24
CA LYS A 84 8.32 25.14 -20.38
C LYS A 84 9.04 25.45 -21.69
N ASP A 85 9.82 24.46 -22.18
CA ASP A 85 10.55 24.55 -23.46
C ASP A 85 9.72 24.04 -24.66
N GLU A 86 8.41 23.78 -24.47
CA GLU A 86 7.47 23.29 -25.48
C GLU A 86 7.88 21.93 -26.12
N MET A 87 8.68 21.12 -25.41
CA MET A 87 9.16 19.81 -25.90
C MET A 87 8.25 18.65 -25.50
N VAL A 88 7.39 18.83 -24.51
CA VAL A 88 6.50 17.81 -23.92
C VAL A 88 5.09 18.35 -23.85
N THR A 89 4.09 17.49 -24.02
CA THR A 89 2.68 17.88 -23.95
C THR A 89 2.18 17.96 -22.50
N GLU A 90 1.12 18.76 -22.28
CA GLU A 90 0.46 18.85 -20.96
C GLU A 90 -0.05 17.49 -20.47
N GLU A 91 -0.57 16.66 -21.37
CA GLU A 91 -1.09 15.32 -21.05
C GLU A 91 -0.01 14.39 -20.52
N GLU A 92 1.22 14.48 -21.05
CA GLU A 92 2.36 13.70 -20.58
C GLU A 92 2.79 14.10 -19.18
N VAL A 93 2.84 15.42 -18.89
CA VAL A 93 3.16 15.94 -17.57
C VAL A 93 2.09 15.52 -16.53
N ASP A 94 0.81 15.60 -16.89
CA ASP A 94 -0.30 15.19 -15.99
C ASP A 94 -0.27 13.66 -15.76
N ALA A 95 0.12 12.87 -16.76
CA ALA A 95 0.29 11.42 -16.59
C ALA A 95 1.45 11.08 -15.64
N ASP A 96 2.58 11.76 -15.75
CA ASP A 96 3.73 11.56 -14.87
C ASP A 96 3.46 12.05 -13.44
N TYR A 97 2.72 13.14 -13.30
CA TYR A 97 2.19 13.57 -11.99
C TYR A 97 1.32 12.50 -11.35
N GLY A 98 0.40 11.90 -12.10
CA GLY A 98 -0.43 10.81 -11.61
C GLY A 98 0.37 9.59 -11.13
N LYS A 99 1.46 9.24 -11.85
CA LYS A 99 2.37 8.14 -11.45
C LYS A 99 3.13 8.49 -10.16
N ALA A 100 3.66 9.72 -10.06
CA ALA A 100 4.42 10.18 -8.91
C ALA A 100 3.54 10.21 -7.65
N ILE A 101 2.35 10.82 -7.72
CA ILE A 101 1.40 10.87 -6.59
C ILE A 101 1.01 9.47 -6.13
N LYS A 102 0.66 8.60 -7.06
CA LYS A 102 0.27 7.23 -6.71
C LYS A 102 1.40 6.47 -6.01
N ALA A 103 2.63 6.59 -6.49
CA ALA A 103 3.78 5.93 -5.86
C ALA A 103 4.07 6.47 -4.45
N ILE A 104 3.91 7.80 -4.25
CA ILE A 104 4.07 8.43 -2.93
C ILE A 104 2.98 7.93 -1.99
N GLU A 105 1.71 8.01 -2.39
CA GLU A 105 0.56 7.57 -1.56
C GLU A 105 0.65 6.10 -1.18
N ASP A 106 1.03 5.23 -2.12
CA ASP A 106 1.25 3.79 -1.86
C ASP A 106 2.35 3.56 -0.81
N LEU A 107 3.44 4.34 -0.87
CA LEU A 107 4.54 4.19 0.08
C LEU A 107 4.23 4.81 1.44
N GLU A 108 3.53 5.96 1.47
CA GLU A 108 3.00 6.58 2.69
C GLU A 108 2.03 5.64 3.41
N LEU A 109 1.10 5.02 2.69
CA LEU A 109 0.16 4.05 3.24
C LEU A 109 0.89 2.85 3.85
N LYS A 110 1.87 2.28 3.13
CA LYS A 110 2.70 1.19 3.67
C LYS A 110 3.47 1.63 4.91
N ASN A 111 3.90 2.90 4.97
CA ASN A 111 4.61 3.44 6.12
C ASN A 111 3.71 3.61 7.36
N MET A 112 2.41 3.83 7.17
CA MET A 112 1.42 3.85 8.24
C MET A 112 1.14 2.45 8.79
N LEU A 113 1.22 1.42 7.96
CA LEU A 113 0.98 0.02 8.27
C LEU A 113 2.30 -0.68 8.65
N ARG A 114 2.78 -0.47 9.90
CA ARG A 114 4.07 -1.00 10.39
C ARG A 114 3.95 -1.98 11.55
N GLN A 115 2.75 -2.22 12.04
CA GLN A 115 2.55 -3.11 13.19
C GLN A 115 2.68 -4.57 12.75
N LYS A 116 2.97 -5.44 13.72
CA LYS A 116 3.13 -6.88 13.44
C LYS A 116 1.84 -7.52 12.93
N GLU A 117 0.71 -6.91 13.28
CA GLU A 117 -0.63 -7.35 12.96
C GLU A 117 -1.05 -6.93 11.53
N ASP A 118 -0.47 -5.86 10.99
CA ASP A 118 -0.86 -5.31 9.68
C ASP A 118 -0.72 -6.29 8.50
N PRO A 119 0.29 -7.19 8.46
CA PRO A 119 0.37 -8.20 7.41
C PRO A 119 -0.47 -9.46 7.67
N MET A 120 -1.21 -9.51 8.79
CA MET A 120 -2.04 -10.66 9.14
C MET A 120 -3.38 -10.61 8.41
N ASP A 121 -3.98 -11.80 8.30
CA ASP A 121 -5.35 -11.93 7.83
C ASP A 121 -6.32 -11.22 8.77
N CYS A 122 -7.37 -10.62 8.23
CA CYS A 122 -8.36 -9.93 9.03
C CYS A 122 -9.76 -10.51 8.88
N VAL A 123 -10.56 -10.35 9.91
CA VAL A 123 -12.00 -10.65 9.88
C VAL A 123 -12.76 -9.34 9.86
N LEU A 124 -13.48 -9.10 8.77
CA LEU A 124 -14.37 -7.94 8.64
C LEU A 124 -15.78 -8.33 9.07
N LYS A 125 -16.29 -7.68 10.10
CA LYS A 125 -17.66 -7.88 10.60
C LYS A 125 -18.49 -6.66 10.27
N ILE A 126 -19.60 -6.85 9.54
CA ILE A 126 -20.54 -5.80 9.18
C ILE A 126 -21.87 -6.10 9.85
N ASN A 127 -22.30 -5.22 10.74
CA ASN A 127 -23.56 -5.35 11.45
C ASN A 127 -24.54 -4.28 10.95
N SER A 128 -25.75 -4.68 10.58
CA SER A 128 -26.82 -3.72 10.34
C SER A 128 -27.28 -3.12 11.67
N GLY A 129 -27.39 -1.79 11.73
CA GLY A 129 -27.94 -1.08 12.89
C GLY A 129 -29.44 -1.26 13.04
N ALA A 130 -30.05 -0.55 13.99
CA ALA A 130 -31.48 -0.62 14.32
C ALA A 130 -32.41 0.05 13.27
N GLY A 131 -31.93 0.43 12.11
CA GLY A 131 -32.64 1.18 11.06
C GLY A 131 -33.57 0.35 10.17
N GLY A 132 -33.93 -0.87 10.52
CA GLY A 132 -34.81 -1.72 9.73
C GLY A 132 -34.22 -2.18 8.39
N THR A 133 -35.05 -2.30 7.34
CA THR A 133 -34.64 -2.79 6.01
C THR A 133 -33.57 -1.93 5.36
N GLU A 134 -33.63 -0.60 5.51
CA GLU A 134 -32.64 0.32 4.92
C GLU A 134 -31.23 0.10 5.50
N SER A 135 -31.12 -0.18 6.80
CA SER A 135 -29.81 -0.46 7.41
C SER A 135 -29.23 -1.79 6.94
N GLN A 136 -30.09 -2.75 6.60
CA GLN A 136 -29.69 -4.04 6.05
C GLN A 136 -29.22 -3.90 4.60
N ASP A 137 -29.92 -3.13 3.79
CA ASP A 137 -29.52 -2.82 2.42
C ASP A 137 -28.18 -2.09 2.40
N TRP A 138 -27.98 -1.16 3.34
CA TRP A 138 -26.71 -0.47 3.50
C TRP A 138 -25.57 -1.43 3.87
N ALA A 139 -25.79 -2.32 4.83
CA ALA A 139 -24.80 -3.35 5.22
C ALA A 139 -24.45 -4.27 4.03
N GLN A 140 -25.42 -4.64 3.23
CA GLN A 140 -25.23 -5.44 2.02
C GLN A 140 -24.43 -4.66 0.94
N MET A 141 -24.69 -3.36 0.79
CA MET A 141 -23.90 -2.51 -0.11
C MET A 141 -22.43 -2.43 0.33
N LEU A 142 -22.18 -2.23 1.63
CA LEU A 142 -20.83 -2.21 2.19
C LEU A 142 -20.12 -3.54 1.98
N MET A 143 -20.80 -4.67 2.23
CA MET A 143 -20.22 -6.00 1.99
C MET A 143 -19.78 -6.15 0.52
N ARG A 144 -20.64 -5.79 -0.44
CA ARG A 144 -20.30 -5.84 -1.87
C ARG A 144 -19.13 -4.92 -2.21
N MET A 145 -19.07 -3.73 -1.61
CA MET A 145 -17.98 -2.77 -1.81
C MET A 145 -16.64 -3.37 -1.37
N TYR A 146 -16.58 -3.92 -0.16
CA TYR A 146 -15.35 -4.52 0.38
C TYR A 146 -14.94 -5.79 -0.37
N MET A 147 -15.88 -6.62 -0.79
CA MET A 147 -15.58 -7.79 -1.61
C MET A 147 -14.93 -7.40 -2.96
N ARG A 148 -15.51 -6.42 -3.66
CA ARG A 148 -14.94 -5.91 -4.93
C ARG A 148 -13.58 -5.25 -4.71
N TRP A 149 -13.43 -4.50 -3.63
CA TRP A 149 -12.15 -3.90 -3.28
C TRP A 149 -11.08 -4.96 -3.05
N ALA A 150 -11.40 -5.98 -2.29
CA ALA A 150 -10.49 -7.09 -2.01
C ALA A 150 -10.10 -7.86 -3.27
N GLU A 151 -11.06 -8.17 -4.16
CA GLU A 151 -10.79 -8.79 -5.46
C GLU A 151 -9.85 -7.93 -6.31
N ALA A 152 -10.11 -6.62 -6.40
CA ALA A 152 -9.29 -5.69 -7.17
C ALA A 152 -7.84 -5.60 -6.65
N HIS A 153 -7.62 -5.88 -5.36
CA HIS A 153 -6.30 -5.85 -4.72
C HIS A 153 -5.68 -7.25 -4.55
N GLY A 154 -6.30 -8.29 -5.12
CA GLY A 154 -5.76 -9.65 -5.11
C GLY A 154 -5.90 -10.41 -3.79
N TYR A 155 -6.77 -9.94 -2.89
CA TYR A 155 -7.08 -10.65 -1.64
C TYR A 155 -8.06 -11.79 -1.88
N LYS A 156 -7.85 -12.89 -1.18
CA LYS A 156 -8.81 -13.99 -1.14
C LYS A 156 -9.87 -13.72 -0.08
N VAL A 157 -11.13 -13.64 -0.50
CA VAL A 157 -12.26 -13.37 0.40
C VAL A 157 -13.03 -14.66 0.63
N THR A 158 -13.31 -14.96 1.90
CA THR A 158 -14.18 -16.07 2.28
C THR A 158 -15.27 -15.57 3.21
N ILE A 159 -16.53 -15.76 2.83
CA ILE A 159 -17.67 -15.46 3.69
C ILE A 159 -17.78 -16.58 4.72
N THR A 160 -17.55 -16.27 5.99
CA THR A 160 -17.56 -17.23 7.09
C THR A 160 -18.96 -17.41 7.67
N ASP A 161 -19.75 -16.32 7.72
CA ASP A 161 -21.12 -16.34 8.18
C ASP A 161 -21.92 -15.22 7.50
N MET A 162 -23.13 -15.52 7.08
CA MET A 162 -24.06 -14.55 6.51
C MET A 162 -25.47 -14.90 6.94
N GLN A 163 -26.04 -14.07 7.79
CA GLN A 163 -27.44 -14.20 8.16
C GLN A 163 -28.29 -13.34 7.23
N ALA A 164 -28.93 -14.00 6.27
CA ALA A 164 -29.91 -13.37 5.40
C ALA A 164 -31.19 -13.07 6.21
N VAL A 165 -31.63 -11.83 6.22
CA VAL A 165 -32.87 -11.45 6.88
C VAL A 165 -34.04 -11.73 5.94
N SER A 166 -34.90 -12.64 6.35
CA SER A 166 -36.22 -12.80 5.78
C SER A 166 -37.10 -11.62 6.22
N TYR A 167 -37.90 -11.06 5.32
CA TYR A 167 -38.71 -9.85 5.48
C TYR A 167 -39.76 -9.86 6.65
N THR A 168 -39.68 -10.81 7.54
CA THR A 168 -40.72 -11.03 8.56
C THR A 168 -40.25 -10.93 10.02
N HIS A 169 -38.94 -10.75 10.34
CA HIS A 169 -38.53 -10.59 11.75
C HIS A 169 -37.32 -9.66 11.95
N LEU A 170 -37.56 -8.61 12.70
CA LEU A 170 -36.62 -7.62 13.25
C LEU A 170 -35.59 -8.30 14.18
N ARG A 171 -34.49 -8.77 13.65
CA ARG A 171 -33.28 -9.01 14.45
C ARG A 171 -32.06 -8.53 13.69
N ALA A 172 -31.24 -7.76 14.35
CA ALA A 172 -29.91 -7.39 13.86
C ALA A 172 -29.10 -8.66 13.62
N HIS A 173 -28.62 -8.87 12.40
CA HIS A 173 -27.84 -10.03 12.01
C HIS A 173 -26.43 -9.62 11.65
N GLU A 174 -25.46 -10.42 12.07
CA GLU A 174 -24.04 -10.20 11.85
C GLU A 174 -23.63 -10.86 10.53
N THR A 175 -22.96 -10.09 9.68
CA THR A 175 -22.26 -10.62 8.50
C THR A 175 -20.76 -10.52 8.74
N SER A 176 -20.04 -11.62 8.71
CA SER A 176 -18.59 -11.62 8.83
C SER A 176 -17.93 -12.13 7.55
N ALA A 177 -16.92 -11.43 7.08
CA ALA A 177 -16.06 -11.83 5.98
C ALA A 177 -14.62 -11.95 6.46
N HIS A 178 -13.94 -13.02 6.04
CA HIS A 178 -12.53 -13.24 6.31
C HIS A 178 -11.74 -12.85 5.05
N LEU A 179 -10.78 -11.93 5.20
CA LEU A 179 -9.86 -11.48 4.16
C LEU A 179 -8.51 -12.16 4.39
N VAL A 180 -8.07 -12.97 3.43
CA VAL A 180 -6.81 -13.72 3.46
C VAL A 180 -5.86 -13.21 2.39
#